data_391a726178657eb55b5ba6b5f7db9d96
#
_entry.id   391a726178657eb55b5ba6b5f7db9d96
#
_cell.length_a   1.000
_cell.length_b   1.000
_cell.length_c   1.000
_cell.angle_alpha   90.00
_cell.angle_beta   90.00
_cell.angle_gamma   90.00
#
_symmetry.space_group_name_H-M   'P 1'
#
loop_
_entity.id
_entity.type
_entity.pdbx_description
1 polymer ?
#
loop_
_entity_poly.entity_id
_entity_poly.type
_entity_poly.pdbx_seq_one_letter_code
_entity_poly.pdbx_strand_id
1 'polypeptide(L)'
;MSKTRYFLHLSYDGTNYCGWQVQLNAPTVQQTINEALQKLLGHHIASMGCGRTDTGVHAKDFYMHFDAENEIEDKVNFLFRLNCVLPEAITIFRIIDVAEKAHTRFDATERTYEYYVHFDKSSFIKKYSFYQGFYKIDWDKVLPATEFLKTIEDFTSLCLPSEDFKTNICYIKEAKWDILPSQHLILKPFEFTDTSTSLTPGYEMKSGEVLRFTVTSNRFLRGMIRKIVGTVLMVGKGKIELEEFKEVVTNKGNFRIHYLAPPNGLFLSKIKYPYL
;
A
#
# COMPACT_ATOMS: atom_id res chain seq x y z
N MET A 1 -18.96 -9.38 -30.40
CA MET A 1 -17.58 -8.92 -30.66
C MET A 1 -16.72 -9.37 -29.50
N SER A 2 -15.54 -9.94 -29.74
CA SER A 2 -14.62 -10.34 -28.65
C SER A 2 -14.01 -9.07 -28.05
N LYS A 3 -14.13 -8.91 -26.74
CA LYS A 3 -13.47 -7.80 -26.02
C LYS A 3 -12.00 -8.12 -25.84
N THR A 4 -11.14 -7.12 -25.95
CA THR A 4 -9.70 -7.25 -25.71
C THR A 4 -9.38 -6.75 -24.31
N ARG A 5 -8.74 -7.60 -23.50
CA ARG A 5 -8.34 -7.24 -22.13
C ARG A 5 -6.97 -6.61 -22.10
N TYR A 6 -6.87 -5.50 -21.36
CA TYR A 6 -5.62 -4.80 -21.11
C TYR A 6 -5.37 -4.66 -19.60
N PHE A 7 -4.09 -4.75 -19.22
CA PHE A 7 -3.65 -4.26 -17.93
C PHE A 7 -3.08 -2.85 -18.07
N LEU A 8 -3.44 -1.97 -17.15
CA LEU A 8 -2.74 -0.70 -16.93
C LEU A 8 -1.84 -0.84 -15.71
N HIS A 9 -0.56 -0.50 -15.88
CA HIS A 9 0.40 -0.33 -14.81
C HIS A 9 0.46 1.15 -14.46
N LEU A 10 0.26 1.51 -13.19
CA LEU A 10 0.04 2.89 -12.76
C LEU A 10 0.53 3.18 -11.34
N SER A 11 0.66 4.46 -11.03
CA SER A 11 0.81 4.97 -9.67
C SER A 11 -0.22 6.04 -9.36
N TYR A 12 -0.45 6.30 -8.08
CA TYR A 12 -1.29 7.43 -7.66
C TYR A 12 -0.94 7.96 -6.27
N ASP A 13 -1.11 9.27 -6.12
CA ASP A 13 -1.19 9.96 -4.84
C ASP A 13 -2.63 9.91 -4.32
N GLY A 14 -2.87 9.12 -3.29
CA GLY A 14 -4.19 8.91 -2.71
C GLY A 14 -4.71 10.03 -1.82
N THR A 15 -3.93 11.11 -1.59
CA THR A 15 -4.23 12.17 -0.60
C THR A 15 -5.67 12.70 -0.71
N ASN A 16 -6.11 12.96 -1.94
CA ASN A 16 -7.42 13.58 -2.21
C ASN A 16 -8.49 12.56 -2.64
N TYR A 17 -8.22 11.27 -2.46
CA TYR A 17 -9.14 10.20 -2.86
C TYR A 17 -9.69 9.43 -1.66
N CYS A 18 -10.94 9.04 -1.77
CA CYS A 18 -11.60 8.14 -0.81
C CYS A 18 -11.24 6.66 -1.07
N GLY A 19 -9.98 6.41 -1.39
CA GLY A 19 -9.42 5.11 -1.73
C GLY A 19 -9.54 4.74 -3.21
N TRP A 20 -9.25 3.48 -3.49
CA TRP A 20 -9.29 2.96 -4.86
C TRP A 20 -10.70 2.81 -5.42
N GLN A 21 -11.54 2.05 -4.72
CA GLN A 21 -12.80 1.52 -5.28
C GLN A 21 -13.89 2.58 -5.42
N VAL A 22 -14.61 2.56 -6.54
CA VAL A 22 -15.80 3.40 -6.79
C VAL A 22 -16.76 3.36 -5.61
N GLN A 23 -17.17 4.53 -5.15
CA GLN A 23 -18.14 4.75 -4.09
C GLN A 23 -19.14 5.84 -4.51
N LEU A 24 -20.34 5.78 -3.94
CA LEU A 24 -21.33 6.84 -4.14
C LEU A 24 -20.84 8.14 -3.47
N ASN A 25 -20.91 9.25 -4.20
CA ASN A 25 -20.64 10.61 -3.70
C ASN A 25 -19.25 10.84 -3.11
N ALA A 26 -18.22 10.10 -3.57
CA ALA A 26 -16.87 10.27 -3.11
C ALA A 26 -15.85 10.12 -4.26
N PRO A 27 -14.83 11.01 -4.39
CA PRO A 27 -13.82 10.89 -5.42
C PRO A 27 -12.96 9.64 -5.15
N THR A 28 -12.84 8.76 -6.14
CA THR A 28 -12.03 7.54 -6.05
C THR A 28 -11.12 7.41 -7.26
N VAL A 29 -9.97 6.75 -7.07
CA VAL A 29 -8.98 6.56 -8.15
C VAL A 29 -9.59 5.76 -9.32
N GLN A 30 -10.30 4.69 -9.01
CA GLN A 30 -10.95 3.83 -10.02
C GLN A 30 -11.97 4.59 -10.88
N GLN A 31 -12.80 5.41 -10.26
CA GLN A 31 -13.79 6.22 -10.98
C GLN A 31 -13.11 7.22 -11.93
N THR A 32 -12.09 7.94 -11.44
CA THR A 32 -11.34 8.91 -12.23
C THR A 32 -10.72 8.27 -13.48
N ILE A 33 -10.12 7.07 -13.33
CA ILE A 33 -9.54 6.34 -14.47
C ILE A 33 -10.64 5.82 -15.42
N ASN A 34 -11.73 5.28 -14.89
CA ASN A 34 -12.85 4.80 -15.72
C ASN A 34 -13.44 5.93 -16.58
N GLU A 35 -13.65 7.11 -16.01
CA GLU A 35 -14.14 8.30 -16.73
C GLU A 35 -13.16 8.76 -17.82
N ALA A 36 -11.85 8.74 -17.56
CA ALA A 36 -10.83 9.05 -18.54
C ALA A 36 -10.79 8.03 -19.70
N LEU A 37 -10.86 6.74 -19.37
CA LEU A 37 -10.94 5.66 -20.37
C LEU A 37 -12.23 5.78 -21.22
N GLN A 38 -13.37 6.04 -20.57
CA GLN A 38 -14.65 6.21 -21.26
C GLN A 38 -14.62 7.38 -22.25
N LYS A 39 -13.98 8.50 -21.89
CA LYS A 39 -13.79 9.65 -22.79
C LYS A 39 -12.98 9.30 -24.05
N LEU A 40 -11.97 8.43 -23.92
CA LEU A 40 -11.09 8.07 -25.01
C LEU A 40 -11.64 6.94 -25.88
N LEU A 41 -12.34 5.98 -25.28
CA LEU A 41 -12.84 4.77 -25.96
C LEU A 41 -14.29 4.92 -26.44
N GLY A 42 -15.04 5.91 -25.93
CA GLY A 42 -16.41 6.21 -26.36
C GLY A 42 -17.49 5.27 -25.79
N HIS A 43 -17.14 4.37 -24.88
CA HIS A 43 -18.09 3.46 -24.24
C HIS A 43 -17.83 3.30 -22.73
N HIS A 44 -18.78 2.79 -21.98
CA HIS A 44 -18.67 2.56 -20.55
C HIS A 44 -17.56 1.55 -20.23
N ILE A 45 -16.70 1.88 -19.28
CA ILE A 45 -15.62 1.02 -18.81
C ILE A 45 -15.90 0.54 -17.38
N ALA A 46 -15.94 -0.77 -17.21
CA ALA A 46 -15.89 -1.43 -15.90
C ALA A 46 -14.49 -2.00 -15.68
N SER A 47 -13.75 -1.44 -14.76
CA SER A 47 -12.38 -1.88 -14.48
C SER A 47 -12.28 -2.63 -13.16
N MET A 48 -11.20 -3.39 -12.98
CA MET A 48 -10.88 -4.08 -11.74
C MET A 48 -9.42 -3.85 -11.35
N GLY A 49 -9.19 -3.40 -10.12
CA GLY A 49 -7.84 -3.22 -9.57
C GLY A 49 -7.27 -4.48 -8.93
N CYS A 50 -5.96 -4.51 -8.78
CA CYS A 50 -5.20 -5.59 -8.13
C CYS A 50 -5.46 -5.73 -6.62
N GLY A 51 -6.06 -4.72 -6.02
CA GLY A 51 -6.44 -4.65 -4.62
C GLY A 51 -7.26 -3.41 -4.34
N ARG A 52 -7.65 -3.22 -3.08
CA ARG A 52 -8.29 -2.01 -2.59
C ARG A 52 -7.32 -1.29 -1.66
N THR A 53 -7.25 0.02 -1.77
CA THR A 53 -6.57 0.89 -0.81
C THR A 53 -7.60 1.73 -0.08
N ASP A 54 -7.34 2.02 1.20
CA ASP A 54 -8.18 2.90 2.02
C ASP A 54 -8.03 4.37 1.58
N THR A 55 -8.93 5.24 2.05
CA THR A 55 -8.85 6.70 1.90
C THR A 55 -7.46 7.21 2.30
N GLY A 56 -6.84 8.02 1.43
CA GLY A 56 -5.54 8.65 1.67
C GLY A 56 -4.32 7.73 1.51
N VAL A 57 -4.50 6.48 1.14
CA VAL A 57 -3.40 5.52 0.88
C VAL A 57 -2.91 5.67 -0.56
N HIS A 58 -1.59 5.65 -0.74
CA HIS A 58 -0.92 5.81 -2.02
C HIS A 58 -0.57 4.47 -2.68
N ALA A 59 -0.24 4.51 -3.97
CA ALA A 59 0.37 3.38 -4.66
C ALA A 59 1.49 3.84 -5.60
N LYS A 60 2.65 3.20 -5.51
CA LYS A 60 3.79 3.35 -6.41
C LYS A 60 3.72 2.36 -7.57
N ASP A 61 3.13 1.19 -7.33
CA ASP A 61 3.02 0.07 -8.25
C ASP A 61 1.63 -0.53 -8.13
N PHE A 62 0.76 -0.21 -9.09
CA PHE A 62 -0.62 -0.67 -9.09
C PHE A 62 -1.01 -1.18 -10.48
N TYR A 63 -1.80 -2.22 -10.50
CA TYR A 63 -2.34 -2.77 -11.75
C TYR A 63 -3.85 -2.78 -11.73
N MET A 64 -4.45 -2.40 -12.84
CA MET A 64 -5.86 -2.61 -13.09
C MET A 64 -6.08 -3.23 -14.46
N HIS A 65 -7.17 -3.97 -14.65
CA HIS A 65 -7.58 -4.41 -15.97
C HIS A 65 -8.93 -3.80 -16.37
N PHE A 66 -9.09 -3.68 -17.67
CA PHE A 66 -10.34 -3.32 -18.31
C PHE A 66 -10.47 -4.05 -19.63
N ASP A 67 -11.70 -4.13 -20.14
CA ASP A 67 -12.00 -4.74 -21.43
C ASP A 67 -12.42 -3.65 -22.41
N ALA A 68 -11.71 -3.53 -23.53
CA ALA A 68 -12.06 -2.64 -24.64
C ALA A 68 -12.88 -3.40 -25.69
N GLU A 69 -13.85 -2.72 -26.32
CA GLU A 69 -14.67 -3.30 -27.40
C GLU A 69 -13.88 -3.46 -28.70
N ASN A 70 -12.89 -2.59 -28.91
CA ASN A 70 -11.98 -2.64 -30.06
C ASN A 70 -10.54 -2.70 -29.59
N GLU A 71 -9.66 -3.25 -30.42
CA GLU A 71 -8.22 -3.24 -30.13
C GLU A 71 -7.67 -1.81 -30.14
N ILE A 72 -6.76 -1.53 -29.19
CA ILE A 72 -6.02 -0.27 -29.12
C ILE A 72 -4.76 -0.42 -29.97
N GLU A 73 -4.83 -0.01 -31.24
CA GLU A 73 -3.75 -0.18 -32.22
C GLU A 73 -2.51 0.63 -31.84
N ASP A 74 -2.66 1.94 -31.57
CA ASP A 74 -1.56 2.83 -31.17
C ASP A 74 -1.56 3.04 -29.64
N LYS A 75 -0.95 2.09 -28.93
CA LYS A 75 -0.85 2.11 -27.47
C LYS A 75 0.00 3.26 -26.96
N VAL A 76 0.99 3.73 -27.72
CA VAL A 76 1.86 4.84 -27.31
C VAL A 76 1.07 6.14 -27.29
N ASN A 77 0.36 6.44 -28.37
CA ASN A 77 -0.50 7.63 -28.45
C ASN A 77 -1.68 7.54 -27.48
N PHE A 78 -2.28 6.36 -27.33
CA PHE A 78 -3.35 6.15 -26.36
C PHE A 78 -2.88 6.43 -24.92
N LEU A 79 -1.74 5.90 -24.53
CA LEU A 79 -1.12 6.14 -23.21
C LEU A 79 -0.84 7.62 -22.97
N PHE A 80 -0.28 8.31 -23.97
CA PHE A 80 -0.03 9.74 -23.90
C PHE A 80 -1.34 10.52 -23.68
N ARG A 81 -2.36 10.27 -24.51
CA ARG A 81 -3.68 10.92 -24.37
C ARG A 81 -4.35 10.62 -23.02
N LEU A 82 -4.23 9.37 -22.53
CA LEU A 82 -4.80 8.99 -21.24
C LEU A 82 -4.16 9.79 -20.10
N ASN A 83 -2.82 9.94 -20.09
CA ASN A 83 -2.13 10.75 -19.09
C ASN A 83 -2.45 12.26 -19.24
N CYS A 84 -2.75 12.76 -20.44
CA CYS A 84 -3.21 14.16 -20.62
C CYS A 84 -4.60 14.43 -20.04
N VAL A 85 -5.48 13.43 -20.02
CA VAL A 85 -6.84 13.56 -19.46
C VAL A 85 -6.88 13.34 -17.95
N LEU A 86 -5.97 12.53 -17.43
CA LEU A 86 -5.88 12.23 -16.00
C LEU A 86 -5.31 13.40 -15.19
N PRO A 87 -5.74 13.59 -13.92
CA PRO A 87 -5.13 14.56 -13.05
C PRO A 87 -3.70 14.15 -12.65
N GLU A 88 -2.85 15.11 -12.28
CA GLU A 88 -1.44 14.90 -11.89
C GLU A 88 -1.24 13.84 -10.79
N ALA A 89 -2.27 13.61 -9.98
CA ALA A 89 -2.23 12.61 -8.91
C ALA A 89 -2.23 11.17 -9.42
N ILE A 90 -2.48 10.92 -10.70
CA ILE A 90 -2.55 9.57 -11.30
C ILE A 90 -1.66 9.53 -12.54
N THR A 91 -0.75 8.57 -12.59
CA THR A 91 0.13 8.35 -13.75
C THR A 91 0.01 6.92 -14.24
N ILE A 92 -0.24 6.74 -15.53
CA ILE A 92 -0.22 5.44 -16.19
C ILE A 92 1.15 5.27 -16.86
N PHE A 93 1.87 4.21 -16.51
CA PHE A 93 3.20 3.92 -17.04
C PHE A 93 3.17 3.07 -18.29
N ARG A 94 2.28 2.08 -18.32
CA ARG A 94 2.20 1.10 -19.42
C ARG A 94 0.77 0.62 -19.61
N ILE A 95 0.46 0.30 -20.87
CA ILE A 95 -0.68 -0.53 -21.26
C ILE A 95 -0.11 -1.88 -21.75
N ILE A 96 -0.63 -2.98 -21.23
CA ILE A 96 -0.06 -4.32 -21.40
C ILE A 96 -1.15 -5.23 -21.98
N ASP A 97 -0.83 -5.91 -23.07
CA ASP A 97 -1.67 -6.97 -23.62
C ASP A 97 -1.62 -8.18 -22.71
N VAL A 98 -2.76 -8.74 -22.41
CA VAL A 98 -2.87 -9.92 -21.55
C VAL A 98 -3.90 -10.90 -22.09
N ALA A 99 -3.83 -12.13 -21.67
CA ALA A 99 -4.85 -13.12 -22.02
C ALA A 99 -6.23 -12.66 -21.52
N GLU A 100 -7.29 -12.99 -22.26
CA GLU A 100 -8.68 -12.62 -21.95
C GLU A 100 -9.10 -12.98 -20.51
N LYS A 101 -8.57 -14.07 -19.96
CA LYS A 101 -8.85 -14.54 -18.59
C LYS A 101 -7.93 -13.97 -17.51
N ALA A 102 -6.89 -13.19 -17.88
CA ALA A 102 -5.97 -12.60 -16.93
C ALA A 102 -6.71 -11.67 -15.95
N HIS A 103 -6.37 -11.75 -14.65
CA HIS A 103 -7.12 -11.03 -13.63
C HIS A 103 -6.17 -10.34 -12.63
N THR A 104 -6.15 -9.01 -12.61
CA THR A 104 -5.21 -8.24 -11.78
C THR A 104 -5.27 -8.55 -10.29
N ARG A 105 -6.43 -8.92 -9.75
CA ARG A 105 -6.57 -9.22 -8.31
C ARG A 105 -6.23 -10.67 -7.98
N PHE A 106 -6.69 -11.62 -8.79
CA PHE A 106 -6.62 -13.05 -8.45
C PHE A 106 -5.31 -13.70 -8.88
N ASP A 107 -4.67 -13.20 -9.96
CA ASP A 107 -3.40 -13.74 -10.45
C ASP A 107 -2.18 -13.14 -9.71
N ALA A 108 -2.37 -12.07 -8.93
CA ALA A 108 -1.30 -11.49 -8.13
C ALA A 108 -0.92 -12.44 -6.99
N THR A 109 0.33 -12.88 -6.99
CA THR A 109 0.88 -13.85 -6.02
C THR A 109 1.39 -13.21 -4.74
N GLU A 110 1.98 -12.01 -4.84
CA GLU A 110 2.52 -11.27 -3.71
C GLU A 110 2.17 -9.78 -3.84
N ARG A 111 2.03 -9.13 -2.70
CA ARG A 111 1.90 -7.68 -2.59
C ARG A 111 2.86 -7.18 -1.53
N THR A 112 3.58 -6.09 -1.83
CA THR A 112 4.47 -5.42 -0.89
C THR A 112 3.93 -4.03 -0.60
N TYR A 113 3.90 -3.68 0.65
CA TYR A 113 3.59 -2.34 1.10
C TYR A 113 4.76 -1.76 1.87
N GLU A 114 4.90 -0.46 1.78
CA GLU A 114 5.84 0.34 2.56
C GLU A 114 5.05 1.34 3.40
N TYR A 115 5.48 1.52 4.65
CA TYR A 115 4.93 2.52 5.54
C TYR A 115 6.05 3.39 6.10
N TYR A 116 5.94 4.72 5.90
CA TYR A 116 6.97 5.67 6.29
C TYR A 116 6.62 6.39 7.58
N VAL A 117 7.64 6.54 8.45
CA VAL A 117 7.54 7.22 9.75
C VAL A 117 8.70 8.19 9.89
N HIS A 118 8.45 9.42 10.36
CA HIS A 118 9.48 10.42 10.61
C HIS A 118 9.34 11.04 12.01
N PHE A 119 10.43 11.58 12.51
CA PHE A 119 10.52 12.12 13.88
C PHE A 119 10.78 13.62 13.91
N ASP A 120 11.45 14.17 12.90
CA ASP A 120 11.67 15.60 12.77
C ASP A 120 10.43 16.29 12.16
N LYS A 121 10.07 17.47 12.69
CA LYS A 121 9.00 18.26 12.08
C LYS A 121 9.43 18.72 10.68
N SER A 122 8.69 18.28 9.66
CA SER A 122 8.94 18.64 8.26
C SER A 122 7.65 18.96 7.53
N SER A 123 7.61 20.09 6.83
CA SER A 123 6.47 20.49 6.00
C SER A 123 6.39 19.72 4.69
N PHE A 124 7.52 19.16 4.23
CA PHE A 124 7.61 18.50 2.91
C PHE A 124 7.23 17.02 2.97
N ILE A 125 7.69 16.29 3.99
CA ILE A 125 7.50 14.82 4.06
C ILE A 125 6.21 14.40 4.79
N LYS A 126 5.57 15.30 5.55
CA LYS A 126 4.38 14.97 6.34
C LYS A 126 3.20 14.45 5.51
N LYS A 127 3.17 14.78 4.20
CA LYS A 127 2.14 14.31 3.28
C LYS A 127 2.28 12.81 2.97
N TYR A 128 3.50 12.29 3.08
CA TYR A 128 3.88 10.93 2.66
C TYR A 128 4.49 10.08 3.77
N SER A 129 4.41 10.54 5.02
CA SER A 129 4.91 9.82 6.17
C SER A 129 4.21 10.21 7.46
N PHE A 130 4.21 9.31 8.43
CA PHE A 130 3.59 9.50 9.72
C PHE A 130 4.55 10.20 10.70
N TYR A 131 4.21 11.38 11.17
CA TYR A 131 4.98 12.12 12.16
C TYR A 131 4.78 11.52 13.55
N GLN A 132 5.86 11.10 14.21
CA GLN A 132 5.86 10.56 15.57
C GLN A 132 6.33 11.57 16.64
N GLY A 133 6.85 12.73 16.22
CA GLY A 133 7.31 13.77 17.13
C GLY A 133 8.39 13.28 18.08
N PHE A 134 8.34 13.78 19.34
CA PHE A 134 9.35 13.53 20.36
C PHE A 134 9.22 12.17 21.07
N TYR A 135 8.46 11.23 20.54
CA TYR A 135 8.35 9.92 21.17
C TYR A 135 9.64 9.13 20.99
N LYS A 136 10.28 8.78 22.12
CA LYS A 136 11.33 7.78 22.12
C LYS A 136 10.68 6.41 21.86
N ILE A 137 11.16 5.71 20.84
CA ILE A 137 10.71 4.37 20.49
C ILE A 137 11.82 3.38 20.82
N ASP A 138 11.47 2.36 21.58
CA ASP A 138 12.34 1.27 21.95
C ASP A 138 12.34 0.22 20.81
N TRP A 139 13.41 0.23 20.01
CA TRP A 139 13.56 -0.67 18.87
C TRP A 139 13.82 -2.12 19.32
N ASP A 140 14.33 -2.33 20.53
CA ASP A 140 14.54 -3.66 21.09
C ASP A 140 13.21 -4.36 21.37
N LYS A 141 12.11 -3.62 21.48
CA LYS A 141 10.75 -4.14 21.56
C LYS A 141 10.06 -4.21 20.19
N VAL A 142 10.29 -3.24 19.30
CA VAL A 142 9.69 -3.17 17.96
C VAL A 142 10.16 -4.31 17.07
N LEU A 143 11.47 -4.59 17.06
CA LEU A 143 12.03 -5.60 16.16
C LEU A 143 11.51 -7.00 16.47
N PRO A 144 11.50 -7.50 17.74
CA PRO A 144 10.90 -8.80 18.06
C PRO A 144 9.39 -8.87 17.77
N ALA A 145 8.64 -7.77 18.00
CA ALA A 145 7.22 -7.71 17.64
C ALA A 145 7.01 -7.82 16.12
N THR A 146 7.91 -7.22 15.34
CA THR A 146 7.89 -7.31 13.87
C THR A 146 8.22 -8.72 13.39
N GLU A 147 9.26 -9.35 13.95
CA GLU A 147 9.64 -10.72 13.61
C GLU A 147 8.52 -11.73 13.94
N PHE A 148 7.81 -11.52 15.04
CA PHE A 148 6.67 -12.35 15.42
C PHE A 148 5.57 -12.38 14.37
N LEU A 149 5.37 -11.30 13.59
CA LEU A 149 4.37 -11.27 12.51
C LEU A 149 4.59 -12.34 11.44
N LYS A 150 5.82 -12.80 11.25
CA LYS A 150 6.16 -13.85 10.27
C LYS A 150 5.84 -15.26 10.77
N THR A 151 5.57 -15.42 12.07
CA THR A 151 5.28 -16.71 12.70
C THR A 151 3.79 -17.01 12.83
N ILE A 152 2.94 -16.02 12.55
CA ILE A 152 1.48 -16.13 12.67
C ILE A 152 0.82 -16.15 11.29
N GLU A 153 -0.35 -16.77 11.23
CA GLU A 153 -1.16 -16.83 10.00
C GLU A 153 -2.50 -16.09 10.16
N ASP A 154 -3.08 -16.07 11.36
CA ASP A 154 -4.36 -15.43 11.63
C ASP A 154 -4.17 -13.99 12.13
N PHE A 155 -4.65 -13.04 11.36
CA PHE A 155 -4.51 -11.59 11.61
C PHE A 155 -5.79 -10.94 12.15
N THR A 156 -6.69 -11.71 12.77
CA THR A 156 -7.95 -11.20 13.35
C THR A 156 -7.71 -10.03 14.31
N SER A 157 -6.72 -10.13 15.20
CA SER A 157 -6.36 -9.06 16.15
C SER A 157 -5.72 -7.83 15.48
N LEU A 158 -5.20 -7.97 14.26
CA LEU A 158 -4.41 -6.98 13.54
C LEU A 158 -5.09 -6.50 12.23
N CYS A 159 -6.40 -6.66 12.08
CA CYS A 159 -7.16 -6.10 10.97
C CYS A 159 -8.44 -5.39 11.45
N LEU A 160 -9.09 -4.69 10.54
CA LEU A 160 -10.44 -4.17 10.76
C LEU A 160 -11.49 -5.21 10.34
N PRO A 161 -12.61 -5.31 11.04
CA PRO A 161 -13.72 -6.19 10.63
C PRO A 161 -14.15 -5.89 9.19
N SER A 162 -14.42 -6.94 8.42
CA SER A 162 -14.93 -6.83 7.05
C SER A 162 -15.68 -8.10 6.67
N GLU A 163 -16.83 -7.94 6.04
CA GLU A 163 -17.61 -9.04 5.47
C GLU A 163 -17.05 -9.55 4.12
N ASP A 164 -16.11 -8.81 3.53
CA ASP A 164 -15.51 -9.12 2.22
C ASP A 164 -14.62 -10.38 2.23
N PHE A 165 -14.23 -10.87 3.41
CA PHE A 165 -13.30 -11.98 3.55
C PHE A 165 -13.89 -13.16 4.35
N LYS A 166 -13.76 -14.36 3.79
CA LYS A 166 -14.18 -15.60 4.46
C LYS A 166 -13.20 -16.02 5.57
N THR A 167 -11.98 -15.52 5.56
CA THR A 167 -10.92 -15.89 6.52
C THR A 167 -9.94 -14.73 6.71
N ASN A 168 -9.37 -14.66 7.91
CA ASN A 168 -8.33 -13.69 8.27
C ASN A 168 -6.92 -14.26 8.15
N ILE A 169 -6.75 -15.38 7.45
CA ILE A 169 -5.46 -16.02 7.21
C ILE A 169 -4.67 -15.27 6.14
N CYS A 170 -3.43 -14.91 6.45
CA CYS A 170 -2.46 -14.27 5.56
C CYS A 170 -1.07 -14.88 5.84
N TYR A 171 -0.20 -14.91 4.82
CA TYR A 171 1.15 -15.44 4.96
C TYR A 171 2.16 -14.31 4.71
N ILE A 172 2.74 -13.80 5.80
CA ILE A 172 3.78 -12.76 5.73
C ILE A 172 5.09 -13.41 5.30
N LYS A 173 5.60 -13.00 4.15
CA LYS A 173 6.89 -13.43 3.62
C LYS A 173 8.04 -12.57 4.15
N GLU A 174 7.80 -11.28 4.29
CA GLU A 174 8.77 -10.29 4.74
C GLU A 174 8.08 -9.28 5.64
N ALA A 175 8.72 -8.92 6.75
CA ALA A 175 8.36 -7.79 7.59
C ALA A 175 9.65 -7.25 8.20
N LYS A 176 10.00 -5.99 7.88
CA LYS A 176 11.25 -5.38 8.36
C LYS A 176 11.15 -3.87 8.48
N TRP A 177 12.07 -3.29 9.24
CA TRP A 177 12.28 -1.86 9.33
C TRP A 177 13.66 -1.49 8.78
N ASP A 178 13.68 -0.46 7.95
CA ASP A 178 14.88 0.12 7.37
C ASP A 178 14.94 1.63 7.66
N ILE A 179 16.16 2.17 7.71
CA ILE A 179 16.45 3.60 7.90
C ILE A 179 16.79 4.20 6.54
N LEU A 180 16.23 5.36 6.25
CA LEU A 180 16.45 6.13 5.03
C LEU A 180 16.75 7.59 5.37
N PRO A 181 17.59 8.29 4.60
CA PRO A 181 17.65 9.73 4.64
C PRO A 181 16.30 10.35 4.26
N SER A 182 15.83 11.37 4.97
CA SER A 182 14.52 12.00 4.72
C SER A 182 14.39 12.61 3.32
N GLN A 183 15.50 13.04 2.73
CA GLN A 183 15.56 13.50 1.34
C GLN A 183 15.12 12.44 0.32
N HIS A 184 15.20 11.15 0.68
CA HIS A 184 14.75 10.05 -0.17
C HIS A 184 13.24 10.15 -0.51
N LEU A 185 12.41 10.56 0.45
CA LEU A 185 10.97 10.77 0.22
C LEU A 185 10.66 12.01 -0.64
N ILE A 186 11.56 13.00 -0.67
CA ILE A 186 11.35 14.26 -1.39
C ILE A 186 11.89 14.17 -2.82
N LEU A 187 13.12 13.63 -2.97
CA LEU A 187 13.85 13.70 -4.23
C LEU A 187 13.72 12.43 -5.08
N LYS A 188 13.42 11.28 -4.45
CA LYS A 188 13.48 9.97 -5.08
C LYS A 188 12.28 9.06 -4.75
N PRO A 189 11.02 9.54 -4.91
CA PRO A 189 9.86 8.74 -4.55
C PRO A 189 9.72 7.44 -5.37
N PHE A 190 10.42 7.33 -6.51
CA PHE A 190 10.28 6.25 -7.48
C PHE A 190 11.62 5.60 -7.92
N GLU A 191 12.76 5.97 -7.33
CA GLU A 191 14.03 5.31 -7.67
C GLU A 191 14.14 3.94 -6.98
N PHE A 192 14.53 2.94 -7.77
CA PHE A 192 14.69 1.55 -7.34
C PHE A 192 16.02 1.24 -6.66
N THR A 193 16.94 2.20 -6.54
CA THR A 193 18.19 2.00 -5.78
C THR A 193 17.91 2.10 -4.30
N ASP A 194 17.89 0.95 -3.64
CA ASP A 194 17.68 0.87 -2.20
C ASP A 194 18.95 1.28 -1.46
N THR A 195 18.99 2.51 -0.94
CA THR A 195 20.08 3.04 -0.10
C THR A 195 19.77 2.91 1.39
N SER A 196 18.80 2.08 1.73
CA SER A 196 18.39 1.88 3.12
C SER A 196 19.40 1.04 3.90
N THR A 197 19.42 1.28 5.21
CA THR A 197 20.16 0.46 6.17
C THR A 197 19.17 -0.21 7.11
N SER A 198 19.32 -1.50 7.34
CA SER A 198 18.43 -2.23 8.25
C SER A 198 18.51 -1.67 9.67
N LEU A 199 17.36 -1.51 10.29
CA LEU A 199 17.26 -1.10 11.69
C LEU A 199 17.78 -2.22 12.60
N THR A 200 18.63 -1.85 13.56
CA THR A 200 19.24 -2.78 14.52
C THR A 200 18.82 -2.47 15.95
N PRO A 201 18.92 -3.44 16.88
CA PRO A 201 18.72 -3.19 18.30
C PRO A 201 19.61 -2.05 18.82
N GLY A 202 19.11 -1.28 19.79
CA GLY A 202 19.85 -0.16 20.38
C GLY A 202 20.03 1.05 19.45
N TYR A 203 19.42 1.09 18.27
CA TYR A 203 19.56 2.21 17.35
C TYR A 203 18.94 3.49 17.88
N GLU A 204 19.66 4.60 17.79
CA GLU A 204 19.16 5.94 18.09
C GLU A 204 18.93 6.72 16.80
N MET A 205 17.69 7.14 16.57
CA MET A 205 17.30 7.93 15.39
C MET A 205 18.04 9.25 15.35
N LYS A 206 18.59 9.57 14.19
CA LYS A 206 19.29 10.83 13.93
C LYS A 206 18.35 11.81 13.21
N SER A 207 18.64 13.10 13.36
CA SER A 207 17.93 14.13 12.60
C SER A 207 18.11 13.91 11.09
N GLY A 208 17.03 14.09 10.34
CA GLY A 208 17.03 13.88 8.89
C GLY A 208 16.84 12.42 8.46
N GLU A 209 16.52 11.50 9.38
CA GLU A 209 16.20 10.12 9.07
C GLU A 209 14.70 9.84 9.04
N VAL A 210 14.32 8.87 8.23
CA VAL A 210 12.96 8.34 8.09
C VAL A 210 13.02 6.83 8.19
N LEU A 211 12.07 6.23 8.88
CA LEU A 211 11.90 4.79 8.90
C LEU A 211 10.95 4.32 7.82
N ARG A 212 11.29 3.20 7.20
CA ARG A 212 10.44 2.46 6.29
C ARG A 212 10.15 1.09 6.89
N PHE A 213 8.87 0.82 7.16
CA PHE A 213 8.38 -0.53 7.41
C PHE A 213 8.00 -1.16 6.08
N THR A 214 8.64 -2.25 5.70
CA THR A 214 8.31 -3.03 4.50
C THR A 214 7.64 -4.32 4.91
N VAL A 215 6.51 -4.64 4.28
CA VAL A 215 5.77 -5.89 4.52
C VAL A 215 5.30 -6.50 3.20
N THR A 216 5.62 -7.79 3.01
CA THR A 216 5.22 -8.57 1.83
C THR A 216 4.38 -9.78 2.27
N SER A 217 3.24 -9.98 1.60
CA SER A 217 2.32 -11.09 1.86
C SER A 217 1.63 -11.54 0.57
N ASN A 218 1.04 -12.75 0.60
CA ASN A 218 0.14 -13.22 -0.45
C ASN A 218 -1.12 -12.36 -0.56
N ARG A 219 -1.62 -11.83 0.56
CA ARG A 219 -2.78 -10.94 0.64
C ARG A 219 -2.73 -10.09 1.91
N PHE A 220 -3.52 -9.02 1.92
CA PHE A 220 -3.74 -8.19 3.10
C PHE A 220 -5.24 -8.00 3.35
N LEU A 221 -5.60 -7.84 4.62
CA LEU A 221 -6.94 -7.55 5.08
C LEU A 221 -7.17 -6.03 5.22
N ARG A 222 -8.42 -5.64 5.39
CA ARG A 222 -8.80 -4.23 5.57
C ARG A 222 -8.08 -3.61 6.77
N GLY A 223 -7.38 -2.49 6.57
CA GLY A 223 -6.67 -1.75 7.59
C GLY A 223 -5.51 -2.51 8.26
N MET A 224 -5.18 -3.73 7.82
CA MET A 224 -4.21 -4.63 8.47
C MET A 224 -2.85 -3.96 8.67
N ILE A 225 -2.24 -3.42 7.64
CA ILE A 225 -0.90 -2.84 7.73
C ILE A 225 -0.88 -1.64 8.67
N ARG A 226 -1.87 -0.77 8.58
CA ARG A 226 -2.00 0.40 9.45
C ARG A 226 -2.19 -0.01 10.91
N LYS A 227 -2.92 -1.08 11.18
CA LYS A 227 -3.11 -1.63 12.52
C LYS A 227 -1.83 -2.29 13.03
N ILE A 228 -1.12 -3.05 12.18
CA ILE A 228 0.21 -3.61 12.51
C ILE A 228 1.17 -2.50 12.92
N VAL A 229 1.39 -1.51 12.04
CA VAL A 229 2.32 -0.40 12.30
C VAL A 229 1.92 0.35 13.57
N GLY A 230 0.64 0.68 13.71
CA GLY A 230 0.13 1.37 14.88
C GLY A 230 0.39 0.61 16.17
N THR A 231 0.08 -0.69 16.21
CA THR A 231 0.23 -1.52 17.41
C THR A 231 1.71 -1.77 17.73
N VAL A 232 2.54 -2.09 16.74
CA VAL A 232 3.99 -2.29 16.93
C VAL A 232 4.67 -1.02 17.45
N LEU A 233 4.28 0.16 16.94
CA LEU A 233 4.79 1.43 17.51
C LEU A 233 4.31 1.68 18.95
N MET A 234 3.12 1.18 19.35
CA MET A 234 2.69 1.24 20.76
C MET A 234 3.50 0.31 21.66
N VAL A 235 3.95 -0.84 21.12
CA VAL A 235 4.90 -1.71 21.82
C VAL A 235 6.23 -0.98 22.04
N GLY A 236 6.78 -0.34 21.00
CA GLY A 236 8.00 0.46 21.11
C GLY A 236 7.91 1.67 22.04
N LYS A 237 6.70 2.21 22.25
CA LYS A 237 6.42 3.30 23.22
C LYS A 237 6.20 2.78 24.66
N GLY A 238 6.25 1.47 24.89
CA GLY A 238 5.92 0.87 26.18
C GLY A 238 4.46 1.06 26.61
N LYS A 239 3.54 1.24 25.66
CA LYS A 239 2.08 1.32 25.92
C LYS A 239 1.41 -0.05 25.87
N ILE A 240 2.04 -1.00 25.21
CA ILE A 240 1.70 -2.42 25.15
C ILE A 240 3.00 -3.18 25.41
N GLU A 241 2.99 -4.12 26.36
CA GLU A 241 4.17 -4.96 26.58
C GLU A 241 4.31 -5.99 25.44
N LEU A 242 5.54 -6.39 25.13
CA LEU A 242 5.82 -7.32 24.03
C LEU A 242 5.11 -8.67 24.20
N GLU A 243 5.08 -9.18 25.42
CA GLU A 243 4.40 -10.45 25.71
C GLU A 243 2.87 -10.31 25.63
N GLU A 244 2.31 -9.18 26.11
CA GLU A 244 0.88 -8.85 25.90
C GLU A 244 0.53 -8.82 24.41
N PHE A 245 1.39 -8.20 23.59
CA PHE A 245 1.21 -8.16 22.12
C PHE A 245 1.14 -9.57 21.54
N LYS A 246 2.09 -10.44 21.87
CA LYS A 246 2.13 -11.83 21.39
C LYS A 246 0.91 -12.63 21.86
N GLU A 247 0.55 -12.51 23.13
CA GLU A 247 -0.60 -13.21 23.71
C GLU A 247 -1.92 -12.81 23.04
N VAL A 248 -2.18 -11.49 22.90
CA VAL A 248 -3.40 -10.98 22.26
C VAL A 248 -3.52 -11.45 20.84
N VAL A 249 -2.41 -11.45 20.08
CA VAL A 249 -2.42 -11.88 18.69
C VAL A 249 -2.64 -13.40 18.59
N THR A 250 -1.95 -14.20 19.40
CA THR A 250 -2.09 -15.67 19.41
C THR A 250 -3.51 -16.10 19.77
N ASN A 251 -4.11 -15.46 20.76
CA ASN A 251 -5.45 -15.76 21.25
C ASN A 251 -6.56 -15.08 20.41
N LYS A 252 -6.22 -14.38 19.32
CA LYS A 252 -7.15 -13.63 18.47
C LYS A 252 -7.99 -12.63 19.25
N GLY A 253 -7.40 -12.07 20.30
CA GLY A 253 -8.02 -11.13 21.21
C GLY A 253 -8.08 -9.69 20.65
N ASN A 254 -8.55 -8.78 21.48
CA ASN A 254 -8.58 -7.36 21.19
C ASN A 254 -7.60 -6.62 22.09
N PHE A 255 -6.82 -5.72 21.51
CA PHE A 255 -5.98 -4.81 22.28
C PHE A 255 -6.84 -3.80 23.05
N ARG A 256 -6.42 -3.45 24.28
CA ARG A 256 -7.05 -2.38 25.06
C ARG A 256 -6.89 -1.02 24.38
N ILE A 257 -5.76 -0.81 23.72
CA ILE A 257 -5.46 0.41 22.96
C ILE A 257 -5.57 0.09 21.49
N HIS A 258 -6.59 0.64 20.84
CA HIS A 258 -6.77 0.52 19.38
C HIS A 258 -6.09 1.70 18.71
N TYR A 259 -5.04 1.43 17.95
CA TYR A 259 -4.38 2.46 17.18
C TYR A 259 -4.24 2.06 15.71
N LEU A 260 -4.86 2.87 14.86
CA LEU A 260 -4.77 2.73 13.42
C LEU A 260 -3.84 3.82 12.87
N ALA A 261 -2.64 3.46 12.43
CA ALA A 261 -1.70 4.42 11.88
C ALA A 261 -2.33 5.22 10.70
N PRO A 262 -2.02 6.53 10.56
CA PRO A 262 -2.57 7.35 9.49
C PRO A 262 -2.32 6.79 8.09
N PRO A 263 -3.20 7.02 7.11
CA PRO A 263 -3.07 6.45 5.77
C PRO A 263 -1.94 7.07 4.96
N ASN A 264 -1.58 8.31 5.21
CA ASN A 264 -0.63 9.11 4.44
C ASN A 264 0.81 8.58 4.44
N GLY A 265 1.17 7.67 5.34
CA GLY A 265 2.47 6.98 5.32
C GLY A 265 2.46 5.68 4.53
N LEU A 266 1.29 5.19 4.07
CA LEU A 266 1.13 3.88 3.47
C LEU A 266 1.14 3.91 1.94
N PHE A 267 1.99 3.06 1.35
CA PHE A 267 2.13 2.89 -0.09
C PHE A 267 2.05 1.42 -0.47
N LEU A 268 1.20 1.08 -1.43
CA LEU A 268 1.35 -0.16 -2.17
C LEU A 268 2.54 0.00 -3.12
N SER A 269 3.65 -0.71 -2.87
CA SER A 269 4.93 -0.45 -3.51
C SER A 269 5.33 -1.48 -4.56
N LYS A 270 4.80 -2.71 -4.47
CA LYS A 270 5.11 -3.76 -5.45
C LYS A 270 4.01 -4.82 -5.50
N ILE A 271 3.73 -5.27 -6.72
CA ILE A 271 2.85 -6.42 -6.96
C ILE A 271 3.57 -7.41 -7.88
N LYS A 272 3.45 -8.69 -7.55
CA LYS A 272 4.07 -9.75 -8.34
C LYS A 272 3.01 -10.59 -9.03
N TYR A 273 3.21 -10.77 -10.33
CA TYR A 273 2.45 -11.69 -11.18
C TYR A 273 3.37 -12.77 -11.73
N PRO A 274 2.87 -13.98 -12.00
CA PRO A 274 3.69 -15.08 -12.53
C PRO A 274 4.11 -14.88 -13.99
N TYR A 275 3.50 -13.92 -14.69
CA TYR A 275 3.66 -13.70 -16.13
C TYR A 275 4.02 -12.24 -16.52
N LEU A 276 4.26 -11.33 -15.54
CA LEU A 276 4.73 -9.95 -15.75
C LEU A 276 6.14 -9.74 -15.22
#